data_32046286663dac2dc9e1c15a8c7a0718
#
_entry.id   32046286663dac2dc9e1c15a8c7a0718
#
_cell.length_a   1.000
_cell.length_b   1.000
_cell.length_c   1.000
_cell.angle_alpha   90.00
_cell.angle_beta   90.00
_cell.angle_gamma   90.00
#
_symmetry.space_group_name_H-M   'P 1'
#
loop_
_entity.id
_entity.type
_entity.pdbx_description
1 polymer ?
#
loop_
_entity_poly.entity_id
_entity_poly.type
_entity_poly.pdbx_seq_one_letter_code
_entity_poly.pdbx_strand_id
1 'polypeptide(L)'
;ENAAVVAAVEAELGSDWPKQVAPRFDANKAILFDDRWASAREDLARAYYDNDPAALNGSFIGLGKTIAAEAQWFANESESEELKAAFQKAGSEALEQVASNKNASRYANDIAIVTGVSPNSIAAQVVEGLLAGGATVVATSHSFKPSIKAWAKQAYREHATGNAKLWLVPANLSSYRDVDALVDWVGHEQKKTSGATTTILKPAWEPTLFFPFAAPPVHGTLADSGDLFESQARLMLWGVERAIAGFSHIGADTNVQHKLHVVLPGSPNRGVFGGDGAYGEVKSAFDAIVNRARAEKVWSSRVTFAHPKIGWVRGTGLMVAVVERHGIRTYSTAQIAAKLLDLCTAESREQALKAPLDVDLTGGLGSEPIDIKALRAEAMADAEN
;
A
#
# COMPACT_ATOMS: atom_id res chain seq x y z
N GLU A 1 32.59 11.76 -22.07
CA GLU A 1 31.73 10.60 -22.47
C GLU A 1 30.38 10.65 -21.77
N ASN A 2 30.30 10.86 -20.45
CA ASN A 2 29.03 10.90 -19.75
C ASN A 2 28.11 12.06 -20.18
N ALA A 3 28.64 13.23 -20.47
CA ALA A 3 27.84 14.39 -20.88
C ALA A 3 27.16 14.19 -22.23
N ALA A 4 27.82 13.54 -23.17
CA ALA A 4 27.24 13.22 -24.47
C ALA A 4 26.13 12.17 -24.37
N VAL A 5 26.29 11.19 -23.49
CA VAL A 5 25.24 10.18 -23.20
C VAL A 5 24.03 10.83 -22.55
N VAL A 6 24.24 11.70 -21.55
CA VAL A 6 23.17 12.44 -20.91
C VAL A 6 22.42 13.31 -21.92
N ALA A 7 23.13 14.06 -22.76
CA ALA A 7 22.51 14.90 -23.77
C ALA A 7 21.70 14.08 -24.81
N ALA A 8 22.19 12.91 -25.21
CA ALA A 8 21.46 12.02 -26.10
C ALA A 8 20.19 11.47 -25.46
N VAL A 9 20.25 11.07 -24.18
CA VAL A 9 19.08 10.59 -23.42
C VAL A 9 18.07 11.72 -23.24
N GLU A 10 18.51 12.93 -22.91
CA GLU A 10 17.63 14.10 -22.74
C GLU A 10 16.98 14.51 -24.07
N ALA A 11 17.70 14.38 -25.20
CA ALA A 11 17.15 14.64 -26.50
C ALA A 11 16.07 13.63 -26.94
N GLU A 12 16.21 12.38 -26.54
CA GLU A 12 15.27 11.30 -26.85
C GLU A 12 14.08 11.23 -25.88
N LEU A 13 14.34 11.35 -24.57
CA LEU A 13 13.39 11.10 -23.49
C LEU A 13 13.00 12.36 -22.70
N GLY A 14 13.46 13.55 -23.13
CA GLY A 14 13.21 14.81 -22.46
C GLY A 14 14.15 15.11 -21.30
N SER A 15 14.31 16.39 -20.97
CA SER A 15 15.24 16.89 -19.94
C SER A 15 14.87 16.49 -18.52
N ASP A 16 13.64 16.11 -18.29
CA ASP A 16 13.16 15.66 -16.95
C ASP A 16 13.35 14.14 -16.71
N TRP A 17 13.65 13.38 -17.76
CA TRP A 17 13.86 11.94 -17.65
C TRP A 17 14.87 11.52 -16.59
N PRO A 18 16.05 12.12 -16.47
CA PRO A 18 17.01 11.74 -15.44
C PRO A 18 16.46 11.90 -14.02
N LYS A 19 15.61 12.91 -13.78
CA LYS A 19 14.96 13.13 -12.47
C LYS A 19 13.87 12.10 -12.20
N GLN A 20 13.12 11.70 -13.24
CA GLN A 20 12.04 10.71 -13.12
C GLN A 20 12.58 9.32 -12.74
N VAL A 21 13.74 8.92 -13.26
CA VAL A 21 14.35 7.62 -12.99
C VAL A 21 15.46 7.66 -11.93
N ALA A 22 15.71 8.81 -11.31
CA ALA A 22 16.76 8.95 -10.31
C ALA A 22 16.48 8.05 -9.08
N PRO A 23 17.46 7.26 -8.63
CA PRO A 23 17.33 6.42 -7.44
C PRO A 23 17.06 7.25 -6.19
N ARG A 24 16.19 6.77 -5.32
CA ARG A 24 15.84 7.38 -4.02
C ARG A 24 15.91 6.41 -2.86
N PHE A 25 16.06 5.11 -3.15
CA PHE A 25 16.16 4.11 -2.10
C PHE A 25 17.37 4.39 -1.19
N ASP A 26 17.10 4.42 0.11
CA ASP A 26 18.13 4.59 1.14
C ASP A 26 17.67 3.85 2.40
N ALA A 27 18.29 2.72 2.67
CA ALA A 27 18.00 1.89 3.84
C ALA A 27 18.18 2.65 5.16
N ASN A 28 19.11 3.63 5.22
CA ASN A 28 19.36 4.41 6.42
C ASN A 28 18.26 5.44 6.71
N LYS A 29 17.43 5.74 5.73
CA LYS A 29 16.26 6.62 5.88
C LYS A 29 14.99 5.85 6.14
N ALA A 30 15.00 4.53 6.07
CA ALA A 30 13.85 3.72 6.42
C ALA A 30 13.48 3.94 7.89
N ILE A 31 12.18 4.09 8.16
CA ILE A 31 11.65 4.34 9.50
C ILE A 31 10.85 3.13 9.93
N LEU A 32 11.17 2.58 11.11
CA LEU A 32 10.47 1.48 11.74
C LEU A 32 9.52 1.98 12.82
N PHE A 33 8.30 1.49 12.81
CA PHE A 33 7.32 1.61 13.88
C PHE A 33 6.97 0.19 14.34
N ASP A 34 7.41 -0.20 15.53
CA ASP A 34 7.24 -1.56 16.06
C ASP A 34 6.97 -1.63 17.57
N ASP A 35 7.02 -0.50 18.27
CA ASP A 35 6.78 -0.43 19.71
C ASP A 35 5.40 0.18 20.02
N ARG A 36 4.37 -0.67 20.01
CA ARG A 36 3.01 -0.28 20.39
C ARG A 36 2.88 0.08 21.86
N TRP A 37 3.70 -0.53 22.71
CA TRP A 37 3.71 -0.27 24.14
C TRP A 37 4.12 1.16 24.44
N ALA A 38 5.28 1.58 23.92
CA ALA A 38 5.74 2.95 24.07
C ALA A 38 4.75 3.94 23.46
N SER A 39 4.22 3.66 22.28
CA SER A 39 3.21 4.49 21.62
C SER A 39 1.94 4.64 22.46
N ALA A 40 1.42 3.55 23.02
CA ALA A 40 0.21 3.57 23.85
C ALA A 40 0.43 4.37 25.14
N ARG A 41 1.55 4.21 25.81
CA ARG A 41 1.89 4.99 27.02
C ARG A 41 2.03 6.47 26.73
N GLU A 42 2.65 6.82 25.61
CA GLU A 42 2.72 8.22 25.16
C GLU A 42 1.31 8.80 24.90
N ASP A 43 0.42 8.02 24.29
CA ASP A 43 -0.95 8.44 24.00
C ASP A 43 -1.80 8.57 25.25
N LEU A 44 -1.68 7.65 26.23
CA LEU A 44 -2.32 7.77 27.54
C LEU A 44 -1.87 9.05 28.28
N ALA A 45 -0.56 9.28 28.34
CA ALA A 45 0.00 10.46 28.99
C ALA A 45 -0.48 11.76 28.30
N ARG A 46 -0.42 11.80 26.96
CA ARG A 46 -0.86 12.97 26.19
C ARG A 46 -2.35 13.26 26.39
N ALA A 47 -3.20 12.23 26.36
CA ALA A 47 -4.63 12.40 26.59
C ALA A 47 -4.90 13.06 27.94
N TYR A 48 -4.18 12.66 28.96
CA TYR A 48 -4.35 13.20 30.31
C TYR A 48 -3.81 14.63 30.45
N TYR A 49 -2.55 14.87 30.05
CA TYR A 49 -1.91 16.18 30.26
C TYR A 49 -2.42 17.27 29.32
N ASP A 50 -2.81 16.92 28.11
CA ASP A 50 -3.34 17.86 27.10
C ASP A 50 -4.87 17.96 27.13
N ASN A 51 -5.54 17.18 27.99
CA ASN A 51 -7.00 17.04 28.06
C ASN A 51 -7.60 16.72 26.67
N ASP A 52 -6.96 15.80 25.93
CA ASP A 52 -7.29 15.45 24.55
C ASP A 52 -7.74 13.98 24.44
N PRO A 53 -9.05 13.68 24.51
CA PRO A 53 -9.54 12.31 24.37
C PRO A 53 -9.25 11.71 22.98
N ALA A 54 -9.02 12.54 21.94
CA ALA A 54 -8.68 12.06 20.59
C ALA A 54 -7.30 11.39 20.54
N ALA A 55 -6.41 11.67 21.50
CA ALA A 55 -5.14 10.96 21.64
C ALA A 55 -5.33 9.45 21.89
N LEU A 56 -6.51 9.02 22.37
CA LEU A 56 -6.85 7.62 22.65
C LEU A 56 -7.60 6.92 21.50
N ASN A 57 -7.63 7.51 20.31
CA ASN A 57 -8.23 6.87 19.12
C ASN A 57 -7.40 5.73 18.53
N GLY A 58 -6.19 5.48 19.07
CA GLY A 58 -5.34 4.37 18.66
C GLY A 58 -5.88 3.01 19.13
N SER A 59 -5.32 1.93 18.60
CA SER A 59 -5.66 0.58 18.99
C SER A 59 -4.89 0.15 20.24
N PHE A 60 -5.60 -0.25 21.27
CA PHE A 60 -5.04 -0.78 22.53
C PHE A 60 -5.14 -2.32 22.62
N ILE A 61 -5.75 -2.98 21.65
CA ILE A 61 -6.00 -4.42 21.66
C ILE A 61 -4.71 -5.22 21.89
N GLY A 62 -4.73 -6.11 22.87
CA GLY A 62 -3.66 -7.05 23.20
C GLY A 62 -2.45 -6.45 23.91
N LEU A 63 -2.52 -5.20 24.40
CA LEU A 63 -1.42 -4.57 25.14
C LEU A 63 -1.30 -5.06 26.60
N GLY A 64 -2.34 -5.74 27.11
CA GLY A 64 -2.28 -6.47 28.35
C GLY A 64 -2.52 -5.65 29.62
N LYS A 65 -2.36 -6.35 30.76
CA LYS A 65 -2.76 -5.84 32.08
C LYS A 65 -2.04 -4.55 32.52
N THR A 66 -0.80 -4.35 32.13
CA THR A 66 -0.02 -3.15 32.52
C THR A 66 -0.58 -1.89 31.91
N ILE A 67 -0.86 -1.91 30.61
CA ILE A 67 -1.49 -0.77 29.92
C ILE A 67 -2.91 -0.56 30.42
N ALA A 68 -3.67 -1.64 30.67
CA ALA A 68 -5.01 -1.54 31.24
C ALA A 68 -5.00 -0.89 32.63
N ALA A 69 -4.05 -1.23 33.49
CA ALA A 69 -3.91 -0.63 34.81
C ALA A 69 -3.49 0.85 34.74
N GLU A 70 -2.61 1.21 33.81
CA GLU A 70 -2.21 2.59 33.56
C GLU A 70 -3.38 3.44 33.03
N ALA A 71 -4.15 2.91 32.09
CA ALA A 71 -5.37 3.55 31.59
C ALA A 71 -6.43 3.73 32.73
N GLN A 72 -6.62 2.72 33.58
CA GLN A 72 -7.52 2.82 34.73
C GLN A 72 -7.05 3.88 35.73
N TRP A 73 -5.75 3.99 35.96
CA TRP A 73 -5.19 5.03 36.83
C TRP A 73 -5.52 6.43 36.27
N PHE A 74 -5.26 6.68 34.98
CA PHE A 74 -5.62 7.96 34.34
C PHE A 74 -7.13 8.21 34.35
N ALA A 75 -7.98 7.19 34.22
CA ALA A 75 -9.41 7.33 34.31
C ALA A 75 -9.84 7.82 35.73
N ASN A 76 -9.22 7.30 36.79
CA ASN A 76 -9.51 7.68 38.15
C ASN A 76 -9.06 9.12 38.48
N GLU A 77 -7.92 9.55 37.90
CA GLU A 77 -7.37 10.89 38.11
C GLU A 77 -8.03 11.96 37.21
N SER A 78 -8.80 11.57 36.20
CA SER A 78 -9.44 12.51 35.28
C SER A 78 -10.66 13.15 35.88
N GLU A 79 -10.85 14.45 35.71
CA GLU A 79 -12.07 15.19 36.11
C GLU A 79 -13.14 15.15 35.01
N SER A 80 -12.72 14.98 33.72
CA SER A 80 -13.63 14.95 32.58
C SER A 80 -14.27 13.57 32.42
N GLU A 81 -15.58 13.50 32.36
CA GLU A 81 -16.31 12.25 32.11
C GLU A 81 -16.02 11.67 30.73
N GLU A 82 -15.77 12.52 29.74
CA GLU A 82 -15.39 12.08 28.41
C GLU A 82 -14.02 11.38 28.43
N LEU A 83 -13.04 11.97 29.10
CA LEU A 83 -11.71 11.35 29.27
C LEU A 83 -11.78 10.06 30.08
N LYS A 84 -12.56 10.04 31.16
CA LYS A 84 -12.78 8.79 31.96
C LYS A 84 -13.27 7.66 31.05
N ALA A 85 -14.31 7.95 30.25
CA ALA A 85 -14.88 6.96 29.34
C ALA A 85 -13.86 6.49 28.29
N ALA A 86 -13.06 7.41 27.74
CA ALA A 86 -12.02 7.09 26.76
C ALA A 86 -10.91 6.22 27.38
N PHE A 87 -10.42 6.53 28.58
CA PHE A 87 -9.45 5.72 29.29
C PHE A 87 -10.01 4.35 29.68
N GLN A 88 -11.25 4.26 30.14
CA GLN A 88 -11.89 2.97 30.44
C GLN A 88 -12.02 2.09 29.21
N LYS A 89 -12.35 2.69 28.06
CA LYS A 89 -12.38 1.99 26.78
C LYS A 89 -10.99 1.46 26.41
N ALA A 90 -9.96 2.31 26.45
CA ALA A 90 -8.59 1.92 26.16
C ALA A 90 -8.10 0.79 27.10
N GLY A 91 -8.43 0.86 28.38
CA GLY A 91 -8.11 -0.18 29.35
C GLY A 91 -8.82 -1.52 29.06
N SER A 92 -10.08 -1.46 28.64
CA SER A 92 -10.84 -2.66 28.24
C SER A 92 -10.26 -3.30 26.97
N GLU A 93 -9.96 -2.51 25.96
CA GLU A 93 -9.30 -2.98 24.74
C GLU A 93 -7.93 -3.60 25.04
N ALA A 94 -7.16 -3.03 25.96
CA ALA A 94 -5.85 -3.57 26.32
C ALA A 94 -5.92 -5.00 26.88
N LEU A 95 -7.01 -5.36 27.55
CA LEU A 95 -7.26 -6.71 28.05
C LEU A 95 -7.85 -7.65 26.99
N GLU A 96 -8.37 -7.12 25.90
CA GLU A 96 -8.88 -7.92 24.80
C GLU A 96 -7.74 -8.72 24.18
N GLN A 97 -7.93 -10.03 24.01
CA GLN A 97 -6.94 -10.84 23.33
C GLN A 97 -7.01 -10.64 21.82
N VAL A 98 -5.85 -10.53 21.20
CA VAL A 98 -5.73 -10.39 19.73
C VAL A 98 -6.53 -11.47 18.97
N ALA A 99 -6.55 -12.70 19.48
CA ALA A 99 -7.28 -13.82 18.90
C ALA A 99 -8.81 -13.71 19.03
N SER A 100 -9.35 -12.89 19.93
CA SER A 100 -10.79 -12.70 20.08
C SER A 100 -11.36 -11.70 19.08
N ASN A 101 -10.53 -10.84 18.53
CA ASN A 101 -10.90 -9.92 17.45
C ASN A 101 -10.69 -10.60 16.11
N LYS A 102 -11.76 -10.81 15.33
CA LYS A 102 -11.71 -11.50 14.02
C LYS A 102 -10.70 -10.92 13.03
N ASN A 103 -10.37 -9.64 13.15
CA ASN A 103 -9.46 -8.94 12.25
C ASN A 103 -8.04 -8.81 12.79
N ALA A 104 -7.86 -8.82 14.11
CA ALA A 104 -6.60 -8.46 14.78
C ALA A 104 -5.43 -9.45 14.56
N SER A 105 -5.68 -10.65 14.05
CA SER A 105 -4.65 -11.66 13.75
C SER A 105 -4.73 -12.19 12.32
N ARG A 106 -5.59 -11.60 11.49
CA ARG A 106 -5.89 -12.10 10.14
C ARG A 106 -4.67 -12.18 9.24
N TYR A 107 -3.72 -11.27 9.45
CA TYR A 107 -2.47 -11.14 8.68
C TYR A 107 -1.23 -11.21 9.56
N ALA A 108 -1.33 -11.80 10.76
CA ALA A 108 -0.25 -11.82 11.75
C ALA A 108 1.05 -12.50 11.26
N ASN A 109 0.93 -13.41 10.31
CA ASN A 109 2.06 -14.11 9.69
C ASN A 109 2.46 -13.52 8.34
N ASP A 110 1.85 -12.41 7.92
CA ASP A 110 2.11 -11.83 6.63
C ASP A 110 3.19 -10.77 6.68
N ILE A 111 4.01 -10.78 5.64
CA ILE A 111 4.97 -9.75 5.30
C ILE A 111 4.49 -9.16 3.98
N ALA A 112 3.97 -7.93 4.06
CA ALA A 112 3.34 -7.26 2.96
C ALA A 112 4.18 -6.10 2.44
N ILE A 113 4.35 -6.05 1.13
CA ILE A 113 4.99 -4.92 0.44
C ILE A 113 3.88 -4.10 -0.22
N VAL A 114 3.76 -2.83 0.15
CA VAL A 114 2.77 -1.89 -0.40
C VAL A 114 3.50 -0.70 -0.99
N THR A 115 3.37 -0.49 -2.30
CA THR A 115 4.09 0.59 -2.98
C THR A 115 3.19 1.78 -3.29
N GLY A 116 3.81 2.97 -3.41
CA GLY A 116 3.08 4.18 -3.79
C GLY A 116 2.16 4.73 -2.70
N VAL A 117 2.57 4.60 -1.45
CA VAL A 117 1.76 5.04 -0.31
C VAL A 117 1.77 6.58 -0.22
N SER A 118 0.58 7.14 -0.12
CA SER A 118 0.34 8.55 0.21
C SER A 118 -0.92 8.69 1.06
N PRO A 119 -1.03 9.70 1.93
CA PRO A 119 -2.24 9.92 2.74
C PRO A 119 -3.51 9.89 1.87
N ASN A 120 -4.55 9.28 2.38
CA ASN A 120 -5.87 9.12 1.73
C ASN A 120 -5.89 8.25 0.45
N SER A 121 -4.77 7.60 0.09
CA SER A 121 -4.73 6.69 -1.05
C SER A 121 -5.33 5.31 -0.70
N ILE A 122 -5.67 4.52 -1.73
CA ILE A 122 -6.03 3.12 -1.54
C ILE A 122 -4.89 2.35 -0.85
N ALA A 123 -3.64 2.63 -1.25
CA ALA A 123 -2.46 2.02 -0.64
C ALA A 123 -2.35 2.32 0.86
N ALA A 124 -2.65 3.56 1.29
CA ALA A 124 -2.67 3.93 2.70
C ALA A 124 -3.72 3.11 3.48
N GLN A 125 -4.93 2.99 2.95
CA GLN A 125 -6.01 2.21 3.57
C GLN A 125 -5.70 0.71 3.61
N VAL A 126 -4.99 0.18 2.62
CA VAL A 126 -4.49 -1.20 2.63
C VAL A 126 -3.45 -1.39 3.74
N VAL A 127 -2.52 -0.46 3.91
CA VAL A 127 -1.53 -0.49 5.01
C VAL A 127 -2.24 -0.50 6.36
N GLU A 128 -3.21 0.40 6.56
CA GLU A 128 -4.00 0.49 7.81
C GLU A 128 -4.72 -0.83 8.12
N GLY A 129 -5.38 -1.43 7.13
CA GLY A 129 -6.05 -2.73 7.29
C GLY A 129 -5.09 -3.90 7.55
N LEU A 130 -3.92 -3.92 6.93
CA LEU A 130 -2.87 -4.91 7.19
C LEU A 130 -2.31 -4.80 8.62
N LEU A 131 -2.09 -3.57 9.10
CA LEU A 131 -1.65 -3.31 10.48
C LEU A 131 -2.72 -3.74 11.47
N ALA A 132 -3.99 -3.47 11.20
CA ALA A 132 -5.11 -3.93 12.02
C ALA A 132 -5.24 -5.46 12.04
N GLY A 133 -4.75 -6.14 11.03
CA GLY A 133 -4.63 -7.59 10.95
C GLY A 133 -3.33 -8.17 11.52
N GLY A 134 -2.45 -7.35 12.07
CA GLY A 134 -1.22 -7.81 12.72
C GLY A 134 -0.01 -8.02 11.78
N ALA A 135 -0.07 -7.59 10.53
CA ALA A 135 0.99 -7.82 9.54
C ALA A 135 2.27 -7.01 9.81
N THR A 136 3.39 -7.51 9.30
CA THR A 136 4.58 -6.70 9.04
C THR A 136 4.45 -6.07 7.66
N VAL A 137 4.43 -4.73 7.59
CA VAL A 137 4.21 -3.98 6.37
C VAL A 137 5.44 -3.18 5.99
N VAL A 138 5.90 -3.31 4.75
CA VAL A 138 6.88 -2.43 4.11
C VAL A 138 6.14 -1.52 3.15
N ALA A 139 5.96 -0.27 3.55
CA ALA A 139 5.31 0.76 2.75
C ALA A 139 6.37 1.62 2.06
N THR A 140 6.28 1.79 0.74
CA THR A 140 7.21 2.64 0.00
C THR A 140 6.55 3.92 -0.48
N SER A 141 7.29 5.02 -0.42
CA SER A 141 6.88 6.30 -0.97
C SER A 141 8.01 6.95 -1.76
N HIS A 142 7.69 7.48 -2.93
CA HIS A 142 8.61 8.28 -3.73
C HIS A 142 8.93 9.63 -3.06
N SER A 143 7.93 10.22 -2.39
CA SER A 143 8.05 11.49 -1.71
C SER A 143 8.16 11.28 -0.20
N PHE A 144 9.34 11.44 0.36
CA PHE A 144 9.62 11.22 1.78
C PHE A 144 9.43 12.49 2.61
N LYS A 145 8.32 13.20 2.38
CA LYS A 145 7.95 14.47 3.02
C LYS A 145 7.50 14.27 4.48
N PRO A 146 7.51 15.34 5.29
CA PRO A 146 6.99 15.27 6.67
C PRO A 146 5.57 14.72 6.79
N SER A 147 4.69 15.05 5.84
CA SER A 147 3.29 14.56 5.83
C SER A 147 3.18 13.04 5.70
N ILE A 148 4.03 12.39 4.90
CA ILE A 148 4.08 10.94 4.78
C ILE A 148 4.54 10.29 6.08
N LYS A 149 5.57 10.87 6.71
CA LYS A 149 6.11 10.37 7.99
C LYS A 149 5.08 10.52 9.11
N ALA A 150 4.36 11.65 9.16
CA ALA A 150 3.31 11.90 10.12
C ALA A 150 2.14 10.91 9.92
N TRP A 151 1.71 10.70 8.66
CA TRP A 151 0.70 9.71 8.35
C TRP A 151 1.13 8.30 8.80
N ALA A 152 2.37 7.87 8.52
CA ALA A 152 2.84 6.53 8.89
C ALA A 152 2.83 6.33 10.43
N LYS A 153 3.28 7.36 11.19
CA LYS A 153 3.22 7.34 12.65
C LYS A 153 1.79 7.20 13.14
N GLN A 154 0.86 7.97 12.58
CA GLN A 154 -0.55 7.95 12.95
C GLN A 154 -1.19 6.62 12.58
N ALA A 155 -1.00 6.14 11.34
CA ALA A 155 -1.54 4.86 10.87
C ALA A 155 -1.10 3.69 11.76
N TYR A 156 0.18 3.66 12.16
CA TYR A 156 0.68 2.65 13.08
C TYR A 156 0.00 2.74 14.45
N ARG A 157 -0.14 3.92 15.04
CA ARG A 157 -0.76 4.14 16.34
C ARG A 157 -2.23 3.76 16.36
N GLU A 158 -2.96 4.14 15.31
CA GLU A 158 -4.41 3.95 15.24
C GLU A 158 -4.80 2.52 14.88
N HIS A 159 -4.00 1.81 14.09
CA HIS A 159 -4.41 0.55 13.49
C HIS A 159 -3.59 -0.67 13.91
N ALA A 160 -2.32 -0.51 14.32
CA ALA A 160 -1.48 -1.67 14.61
C ALA A 160 -2.03 -2.51 15.78
N THR A 161 -2.12 -3.83 15.57
CA THR A 161 -2.52 -4.82 16.57
C THR A 161 -1.48 -5.92 16.69
N GLY A 162 -1.47 -6.64 17.81
CA GLY A 162 -0.54 -7.76 18.02
C GLY A 162 0.92 -7.33 17.85
N ASN A 163 1.65 -8.05 17.01
CA ASN A 163 3.05 -7.79 16.69
C ASN A 163 3.23 -7.04 15.36
N ALA A 164 2.20 -6.33 14.91
CA ALA A 164 2.27 -5.54 13.68
C ALA A 164 3.46 -4.59 13.68
N LYS A 165 4.09 -4.46 12.52
CA LYS A 165 5.20 -3.53 12.29
C LYS A 165 4.98 -2.77 11.01
N LEU A 166 5.41 -1.52 10.99
CA LEU A 166 5.40 -0.70 9.78
C LEU A 166 6.80 -0.18 9.50
N TRP A 167 7.32 -0.52 8.33
CA TRP A 167 8.48 0.12 7.74
C TRP A 167 8.02 1.11 6.68
N LEU A 168 8.43 2.37 6.81
CA LEU A 168 8.28 3.38 5.77
C LEU A 168 9.62 3.57 5.07
N VAL A 169 9.67 3.30 3.76
CA VAL A 169 10.91 3.23 2.98
C VAL A 169 10.84 4.18 1.79
N PRO A 170 11.84 5.06 1.60
CA PRO A 170 11.92 5.88 0.39
C PRO A 170 12.32 5.01 -0.80
N ALA A 171 11.57 5.06 -1.89
CA ALA A 171 11.92 4.37 -3.13
C ALA A 171 11.28 5.04 -4.34
N ASN A 172 12.01 5.10 -5.44
CA ASN A 172 11.50 5.48 -6.76
C ASN A 172 11.37 4.24 -7.64
N LEU A 173 10.17 3.70 -7.78
CA LEU A 173 9.97 2.45 -8.51
C LEU A 173 10.01 2.61 -10.04
N SER A 174 10.18 3.84 -10.55
CA SER A 174 10.62 4.07 -11.93
C SER A 174 12.12 3.78 -12.10
N SER A 175 12.88 3.71 -11.02
CA SER A 175 14.28 3.31 -11.01
C SER A 175 14.40 1.80 -10.82
N TYR A 176 14.87 1.08 -11.81
CA TYR A 176 15.15 -0.36 -11.66
C TYR A 176 16.18 -0.65 -10.57
N ARG A 177 17.13 0.29 -10.34
CA ARG A 177 18.09 0.19 -9.24
C ARG A 177 17.39 0.21 -7.88
N ASP A 178 16.34 1.03 -7.74
CA ASP A 178 15.58 1.09 -6.50
C ASP A 178 14.71 -0.16 -6.32
N VAL A 179 14.15 -0.69 -7.40
CA VAL A 179 13.40 -1.96 -7.35
C VAL A 179 14.33 -3.08 -6.87
N ASP A 180 15.51 -3.21 -7.46
CA ASP A 180 16.49 -4.23 -7.08
C ASP A 180 16.99 -4.03 -5.64
N ALA A 181 17.29 -2.79 -5.26
CA ALA A 181 17.75 -2.47 -3.91
C ALA A 181 16.65 -2.74 -2.85
N LEU A 182 15.40 -2.48 -3.17
CA LEU A 182 14.28 -2.81 -2.29
C LEU A 182 14.11 -4.33 -2.13
N VAL A 183 14.20 -5.08 -3.22
CA VAL A 183 14.14 -6.55 -3.21
C VAL A 183 15.28 -7.12 -2.37
N ASP A 184 16.50 -6.65 -2.59
CA ASP A 184 17.68 -7.07 -1.84
C ASP A 184 17.54 -6.73 -0.35
N TRP A 185 17.12 -5.52 -0.01
CA TRP A 185 16.90 -5.10 1.36
C TRP A 185 15.82 -5.94 2.06
N VAL A 186 14.73 -6.28 1.39
CA VAL A 186 13.68 -7.15 1.94
C VAL A 186 14.22 -8.55 2.19
N GLY A 187 14.95 -9.12 1.23
CA GLY A 187 15.43 -10.50 1.28
C GLY A 187 16.63 -10.74 2.20
N HIS A 188 17.34 -9.69 2.61
CA HIS A 188 18.54 -9.83 3.43
C HIS A 188 18.39 -9.19 4.81
N GLU A 189 19.12 -9.76 5.78
CA GLU A 189 19.21 -9.25 7.13
C GLU A 189 19.99 -7.93 7.13
N GLN A 190 19.47 -6.94 7.86
CA GLN A 190 20.15 -5.66 8.07
C GLN A 190 20.74 -5.62 9.47
N LYS A 191 22.03 -5.40 9.56
CA LYS A 191 22.79 -5.37 10.82
C LYS A 191 23.44 -4.01 11.04
N LYS A 192 23.55 -3.64 12.31
CA LYS A 192 24.38 -2.53 12.75
C LYS A 192 25.39 -3.05 13.76
N THR A 193 26.68 -2.83 13.46
CA THR A 193 27.78 -3.14 14.38
C THR A 193 28.29 -1.85 15.03
N SER A 194 28.35 -1.84 16.35
CA SER A 194 28.91 -0.74 17.15
C SER A 194 29.89 -1.35 18.16
N GLY A 195 31.19 -1.17 17.91
CA GLY A 195 32.23 -1.85 18.67
C GLY A 195 32.15 -3.38 18.49
N ALA A 196 32.08 -4.09 19.60
CA ALA A 196 31.96 -5.55 19.61
C ALA A 196 30.52 -6.07 19.51
N THR A 197 29.53 -5.18 19.50
CA THR A 197 28.10 -5.56 19.51
C THR A 197 27.50 -5.43 18.11
N THR A 198 26.89 -6.51 17.63
CA THR A 198 26.10 -6.50 16.39
C THR A 198 24.62 -6.66 16.74
N THR A 199 23.82 -5.70 16.29
CA THR A 199 22.36 -5.71 16.46
C THR A 199 21.70 -5.94 15.11
N ILE A 200 20.72 -6.83 15.07
CA ILE A 200 19.87 -7.05 13.89
C ILE A 200 18.81 -5.94 13.89
N LEU A 201 18.86 -5.07 12.90
CA LEU A 201 17.87 -4.00 12.71
C LEU A 201 16.61 -4.54 12.01
N LYS A 202 16.80 -5.45 11.07
CA LYS A 202 15.75 -6.09 10.29
C LYS A 202 16.18 -7.51 9.92
N PRO A 203 15.34 -8.54 10.18
CA PRO A 203 15.63 -9.88 9.68
C PRO A 203 15.47 -9.97 8.15
N ALA A 204 15.96 -11.03 7.55
CA ALA A 204 15.61 -11.41 6.19
C ALA A 204 14.13 -11.80 6.14
N TRP A 205 13.43 -11.39 5.08
CA TRP A 205 12.03 -11.72 4.89
C TRP A 205 11.77 -12.35 3.53
N GLU A 206 10.81 -13.26 3.52
CA GLU A 206 10.16 -13.76 2.31
C GLU A 206 8.76 -13.14 2.25
N PRO A 207 8.50 -12.13 1.40
CA PRO A 207 7.21 -11.44 1.38
C PRO A 207 6.09 -12.38 0.95
N THR A 208 4.94 -12.28 1.63
CA THR A 208 3.74 -13.09 1.36
C THR A 208 2.71 -12.35 0.53
N LEU A 209 2.69 -11.00 0.63
CA LEU A 209 1.75 -10.14 -0.06
C LEU A 209 2.48 -9.01 -0.79
N PHE A 210 2.03 -8.71 -2.01
CA PHE A 210 2.52 -7.57 -2.77
C PHE A 210 1.38 -6.76 -3.38
N PHE A 211 1.38 -5.45 -3.10
CA PHE A 211 0.40 -4.48 -3.59
C PHE A 211 1.13 -3.38 -4.40
N PRO A 212 1.24 -3.52 -5.72
CA PRO A 212 1.92 -2.55 -6.59
C PRO A 212 1.00 -1.37 -6.94
N PHE A 213 0.82 -0.43 -6.01
CA PHE A 213 -0.06 0.73 -6.19
C PHE A 213 0.66 2.00 -6.62
N ALA A 214 1.99 1.99 -6.74
CA ALA A 214 2.72 3.16 -7.20
C ALA A 214 2.27 3.57 -8.60
N ALA A 215 1.80 4.81 -8.74
CA ALA A 215 1.40 5.40 -10.01
C ALA A 215 1.85 6.87 -10.04
N PRO A 216 2.30 7.39 -11.20
CA PRO A 216 2.54 8.81 -11.38
C PRO A 216 1.21 9.52 -11.58
N PRO A 217 1.16 10.86 -11.57
CA PRO A 217 0.05 11.59 -12.16
C PRO A 217 -0.15 11.10 -13.62
N VAL A 218 -1.37 10.68 -13.94
CA VAL A 218 -1.69 10.17 -15.27
C VAL A 218 -2.35 11.27 -16.09
N HIS A 219 -1.72 11.62 -17.18
CA HIS A 219 -2.19 12.62 -18.16
C HIS A 219 -1.51 12.38 -19.51
N GLY A 220 -2.01 13.03 -20.53
CA GLY A 220 -1.48 12.94 -21.90
C GLY A 220 -2.46 12.33 -22.88
N THR A 221 -2.30 12.68 -24.13
CA THR A 221 -3.04 12.16 -25.27
C THR A 221 -2.12 11.28 -26.13
N LEU A 222 -2.63 10.64 -27.15
CA LEU A 222 -1.82 9.86 -28.08
C LEU A 222 -0.67 10.68 -28.72
N ALA A 223 -0.87 12.00 -28.86
CA ALA A 223 0.16 12.89 -29.38
C ALA A 223 1.35 13.10 -28.44
N ASP A 224 1.17 12.79 -27.14
CA ASP A 224 2.21 12.91 -26.11
C ASP A 224 2.95 11.57 -25.90
N SER A 225 2.77 10.59 -26.83
CA SER A 225 3.50 9.33 -26.76
C SER A 225 5.01 9.57 -26.91
N GLY A 226 5.78 8.90 -26.08
CA GLY A 226 7.24 9.08 -25.98
C GLY A 226 7.67 8.99 -24.51
N ASP A 227 8.42 9.97 -24.05
CA ASP A 227 8.98 10.02 -22.69
C ASP A 227 7.91 9.93 -21.58
N LEU A 228 6.78 10.62 -21.75
CA LEU A 228 5.67 10.57 -20.83
C LEU A 228 5.09 9.15 -20.72
N PHE A 229 4.80 8.52 -21.87
CA PHE A 229 4.24 7.16 -21.89
C PHE A 229 5.25 6.13 -21.39
N GLU A 230 6.52 6.29 -21.73
CA GLU A 230 7.57 5.41 -21.22
C GLU A 230 7.71 5.51 -19.71
N SER A 231 7.68 6.71 -19.12
CA SER A 231 7.77 6.89 -17.68
C SER A 231 6.59 6.25 -16.95
N GLN A 232 5.39 6.34 -17.49
CA GLN A 232 4.19 5.70 -16.93
C GLN A 232 4.26 4.17 -17.02
N ALA A 233 4.64 3.63 -18.18
CA ALA A 233 4.83 2.21 -18.38
C ALA A 233 5.97 1.65 -17.52
N ARG A 234 7.06 2.39 -17.39
CA ARG A 234 8.22 2.03 -16.59
C ARG A 234 7.85 1.85 -15.12
N LEU A 235 7.08 2.78 -14.54
CA LEU A 235 6.66 2.69 -13.14
C LEU A 235 5.58 1.62 -12.93
N MET A 236 4.50 1.68 -13.72
CA MET A 236 3.29 0.91 -13.45
C MET A 236 3.28 -0.49 -14.05
N LEU A 237 4.15 -0.78 -15.02
CA LEU A 237 4.21 -2.09 -15.68
C LEU A 237 5.57 -2.76 -15.47
N TRP A 238 6.64 -2.22 -16.06
CA TRP A 238 7.94 -2.91 -16.05
C TRP A 238 8.60 -2.94 -14.69
N GLY A 239 8.43 -1.88 -13.89
CA GLY A 239 8.85 -1.87 -12.47
C GLY A 239 8.09 -2.89 -11.64
N VAL A 240 6.80 -3.07 -11.91
CA VAL A 240 5.96 -4.08 -11.25
C VAL A 240 6.39 -5.50 -11.64
N GLU A 241 6.60 -5.77 -12.93
CA GLU A 241 7.11 -7.09 -13.40
C GLU A 241 8.45 -7.43 -12.75
N ARG A 242 9.38 -6.45 -12.72
CA ARG A 242 10.69 -6.62 -12.08
C ARG A 242 10.57 -6.92 -10.58
N ALA A 243 9.69 -6.20 -9.88
CA ALA A 243 9.44 -6.41 -8.46
C ALA A 243 8.83 -7.79 -8.20
N ILE A 244 7.84 -8.23 -8.98
CA ILE A 244 7.24 -9.58 -8.87
C ILE A 244 8.32 -10.64 -9.04
N ALA A 245 9.13 -10.54 -10.08
CA ALA A 245 10.22 -11.48 -10.34
C ALA A 245 11.22 -11.50 -9.18
N GLY A 246 11.65 -10.33 -8.70
CA GLY A 246 12.60 -10.21 -7.60
C GLY A 246 12.06 -10.78 -6.29
N PHE A 247 10.90 -10.33 -5.84
CA PHE A 247 10.30 -10.80 -4.58
C PHE A 247 9.96 -12.28 -4.61
N SER A 248 9.50 -12.82 -5.73
CA SER A 248 9.19 -14.24 -5.85
C SER A 248 10.43 -15.13 -5.78
N HIS A 249 11.61 -14.59 -6.10
CA HIS A 249 12.88 -15.32 -6.09
C HIS A 249 13.50 -15.43 -4.68
N ILE A 250 13.10 -14.52 -3.76
CA ILE A 250 13.61 -14.57 -2.38
C ILE A 250 13.26 -15.92 -1.74
N GLY A 251 14.25 -16.60 -1.18
CA GLY A 251 14.08 -17.88 -0.52
C GLY A 251 13.80 -19.06 -1.47
N ALA A 252 14.00 -18.93 -2.78
CA ALA A 252 13.69 -19.96 -3.76
C ALA A 252 14.42 -21.27 -3.50
N ASP A 253 15.64 -21.20 -2.98
CA ASP A 253 16.48 -22.37 -2.70
C ASP A 253 16.19 -22.99 -1.32
N THR A 254 15.56 -22.29 -0.41
CA THR A 254 15.37 -22.70 0.98
C THR A 254 13.93 -22.98 1.34
N ASN A 255 12.98 -22.30 0.69
CA ASN A 255 11.54 -22.42 0.96
C ASN A 255 10.75 -22.55 -0.35
N VAL A 256 10.79 -23.75 -0.93
CA VAL A 256 10.16 -24.04 -2.23
C VAL A 256 8.64 -23.86 -2.21
N GLN A 257 8.01 -24.09 -1.07
CA GLN A 257 6.53 -24.00 -0.93
C GLN A 257 6.03 -22.57 -0.71
N HIS A 258 6.92 -21.62 -0.46
CA HIS A 258 6.54 -20.24 -0.23
C HIS A 258 5.83 -19.64 -1.47
N LYS A 259 4.78 -18.85 -1.22
CA LYS A 259 4.03 -18.14 -2.25
C LYS A 259 3.96 -16.65 -1.94
N LEU A 260 4.28 -15.86 -2.95
CA LEU A 260 3.97 -14.45 -2.99
C LEU A 260 2.57 -14.27 -3.63
N HIS A 261 1.63 -13.72 -2.89
CA HIS A 261 0.31 -13.38 -3.43
C HIS A 261 0.31 -11.91 -3.87
N VAL A 262 0.13 -11.67 -5.16
CA VAL A 262 0.16 -10.34 -5.78
C VAL A 262 -1.26 -9.86 -6.04
N VAL A 263 -1.63 -8.73 -5.45
CA VAL A 263 -2.89 -8.03 -5.74
C VAL A 263 -2.60 -7.00 -6.83
N LEU A 264 -2.88 -7.37 -8.08
CA LEU A 264 -2.54 -6.59 -9.26
C LEU A 264 -3.69 -5.62 -9.58
N PRO A 265 -3.56 -4.30 -9.36
CA PRO A 265 -4.68 -3.35 -9.44
C PRO A 265 -5.04 -3.06 -10.90
N GLY A 266 -5.98 -3.84 -11.44
CA GLY A 266 -6.54 -3.64 -12.77
C GLY A 266 -7.48 -2.45 -12.85
N SER A 267 -7.91 -2.12 -14.05
CA SER A 267 -8.85 -1.03 -14.34
C SER A 267 -9.78 -1.43 -15.48
N PRO A 268 -11.03 -0.95 -15.51
CA PRO A 268 -11.88 -1.04 -16.68
C PRO A 268 -11.43 -0.11 -17.82
N ASN A 269 -10.53 0.83 -17.52
CA ASN A 269 -10.03 1.77 -18.52
C ASN A 269 -9.16 1.04 -19.55
N ARG A 270 -9.62 1.08 -20.80
CA ARG A 270 -8.94 0.54 -21.99
C ARG A 270 -8.70 1.66 -23.02
N GLY A 271 -8.40 2.89 -22.53
CA GLY A 271 -8.27 4.08 -23.34
C GLY A 271 -9.58 4.83 -23.60
N VAL A 272 -10.71 4.34 -23.06
CA VAL A 272 -12.06 4.89 -23.30
C VAL A 272 -12.27 6.29 -22.72
N PHE A 273 -11.52 6.65 -21.66
CA PHE A 273 -11.65 7.95 -21.03
C PHE A 273 -10.85 9.05 -21.74
N GLY A 274 -9.72 8.70 -22.36
CA GLY A 274 -8.81 9.62 -23.02
C GLY A 274 -8.13 10.61 -22.06
N GLY A 275 -7.00 11.17 -22.46
CA GLY A 275 -6.28 12.17 -21.68
C GLY A 275 -5.51 11.61 -20.48
N ASP A 276 -5.34 10.29 -20.38
CA ASP A 276 -4.71 9.56 -19.29
C ASP A 276 -3.37 8.92 -19.67
N GLY A 277 -2.77 9.40 -20.77
CA GLY A 277 -1.49 8.91 -21.25
C GLY A 277 -1.53 7.43 -21.58
N ALA A 278 -0.53 6.67 -21.13
CA ALA A 278 -0.42 5.22 -21.32
C ALA A 278 -1.16 4.39 -20.26
N TYR A 279 -1.98 5.00 -19.42
CA TYR A 279 -2.61 4.28 -18.31
C TYR A 279 -3.50 3.12 -18.78
N GLY A 280 -4.31 3.35 -19.82
CA GLY A 280 -5.19 2.33 -20.39
C GLY A 280 -4.41 1.14 -20.94
N GLU A 281 -3.32 1.39 -21.67
CA GLU A 281 -2.42 0.38 -22.21
C GLU A 281 -1.73 -0.42 -21.11
N VAL A 282 -1.19 0.27 -20.12
CA VAL A 282 -0.52 -0.37 -18.95
C VAL A 282 -1.48 -1.27 -18.20
N LYS A 283 -2.69 -0.80 -17.88
CA LYS A 283 -3.69 -1.60 -17.17
C LYS A 283 -4.21 -2.77 -18.00
N SER A 284 -4.25 -2.63 -19.33
CA SER A 284 -4.55 -3.73 -20.24
C SER A 284 -3.43 -4.78 -20.26
N ALA A 285 -2.17 -4.34 -20.16
CA ALA A 285 -1.01 -5.23 -20.12
C ALA A 285 -0.96 -6.10 -18.84
N PHE A 286 -1.68 -5.76 -17.77
CA PHE A 286 -1.78 -6.62 -16.58
C PHE A 286 -2.40 -7.98 -16.89
N ASP A 287 -3.32 -8.06 -17.84
CA ASP A 287 -3.83 -9.34 -18.33
C ASP A 287 -2.70 -10.21 -18.91
N ALA A 288 -1.71 -9.58 -19.56
CA ALA A 288 -0.55 -10.29 -20.08
C ALA A 288 0.35 -10.85 -18.96
N ILE A 289 0.55 -10.12 -17.86
CA ILE A 289 1.33 -10.61 -16.71
C ILE A 289 0.67 -11.88 -16.14
N VAL A 290 -0.64 -11.84 -15.94
CA VAL A 290 -1.40 -12.99 -15.43
C VAL A 290 -1.32 -14.19 -16.40
N ASN A 291 -1.37 -13.94 -17.71
CA ASN A 291 -1.24 -14.98 -18.72
C ASN A 291 0.17 -15.58 -18.79
N ARG A 292 1.23 -14.76 -18.65
CA ARG A 292 2.63 -15.21 -18.58
C ARG A 292 2.85 -16.22 -17.46
N ALA A 293 2.15 -16.06 -16.34
CA ALA A 293 2.23 -16.99 -15.23
C ALA A 293 1.87 -18.44 -15.60
N ARG A 294 1.14 -18.65 -16.67
CA ARG A 294 0.79 -19.99 -17.19
C ARG A 294 1.97 -20.63 -17.94
N ALA A 295 2.83 -19.83 -18.55
CA ALA A 295 3.93 -20.29 -19.40
C ALA A 295 5.31 -20.20 -18.70
N GLU A 296 5.56 -19.14 -17.97
CA GLU A 296 6.88 -18.84 -17.38
C GLU A 296 6.97 -19.39 -15.94
N LYS A 297 7.10 -20.72 -15.79
CA LYS A 297 7.05 -21.40 -14.49
C LYS A 297 8.22 -21.10 -13.54
N VAL A 298 9.32 -20.56 -14.02
CA VAL A 298 10.51 -20.23 -13.20
C VAL A 298 10.15 -19.28 -12.06
N TRP A 299 9.36 -18.27 -12.32
CA TRP A 299 8.91 -17.32 -11.30
C TRP A 299 7.48 -17.59 -10.82
N SER A 300 6.59 -18.02 -11.71
CA SER A 300 5.17 -18.12 -11.41
C SER A 300 4.82 -19.32 -10.52
N SER A 301 5.69 -20.31 -10.41
CA SER A 301 5.52 -21.42 -9.46
C SER A 301 5.48 -20.91 -8.00
N ARG A 302 6.00 -19.73 -7.74
CA ARG A 302 6.05 -19.09 -6.42
C ARG A 302 5.10 -17.88 -6.29
N VAL A 303 4.23 -17.65 -7.28
CA VAL A 303 3.33 -16.48 -7.30
C VAL A 303 1.89 -16.91 -7.49
N THR A 304 0.99 -16.28 -6.76
CA THR A 304 -0.44 -16.32 -7.01
C THR A 304 -0.96 -14.91 -7.24
N PHE A 305 -2.07 -14.78 -7.96
CA PHE A 305 -2.63 -13.48 -8.32
C PHE A 305 -4.07 -13.31 -7.85
N ALA A 306 -4.37 -12.10 -7.35
CA ALA A 306 -5.68 -11.49 -7.44
C ALA A 306 -5.58 -10.32 -8.42
N HIS A 307 -6.49 -10.27 -9.40
CA HIS A 307 -6.54 -9.21 -10.41
C HIS A 307 -7.89 -8.50 -10.37
N PRO A 308 -8.14 -7.66 -9.34
CA PRO A 308 -9.35 -6.86 -9.23
C PRO A 308 -9.35 -5.76 -10.29
N LYS A 309 -10.44 -5.62 -11.03
CA LYS A 309 -10.70 -4.48 -11.92
C LYS A 309 -11.39 -3.40 -11.12
N ILE A 310 -10.66 -2.35 -10.77
CA ILE A 310 -11.10 -1.27 -9.89
C ILE A 310 -11.67 -0.14 -10.72
N GLY A 311 -12.91 0.23 -10.46
CA GLY A 311 -13.61 1.34 -11.10
C GLY A 311 -13.30 2.68 -10.44
N TRP A 312 -14.28 3.58 -10.42
CA TRP A 312 -14.13 4.90 -9.83
C TRP A 312 -14.08 4.85 -8.30
N VAL A 313 -13.05 5.50 -7.74
CA VAL A 313 -12.81 5.55 -6.29
C VAL A 313 -12.74 7.00 -5.84
N ARG A 314 -13.66 7.38 -4.96
CA ARG A 314 -13.72 8.73 -4.38
C ARG A 314 -12.56 8.96 -3.42
N GLY A 315 -12.00 10.18 -3.44
CA GLY A 315 -10.96 10.60 -2.50
C GLY A 315 -9.53 10.26 -2.93
N THR A 316 -9.34 9.69 -4.13
CA THR A 316 -8.00 9.51 -4.69
C THR A 316 -7.54 10.76 -5.44
N GLY A 317 -6.23 11.06 -5.40
CA GLY A 317 -5.66 12.16 -6.18
C GLY A 317 -5.73 11.95 -7.70
N LEU A 318 -6.07 10.74 -8.16
CA LEU A 318 -6.22 10.40 -9.57
C LEU A 318 -7.63 10.73 -10.11
N MET A 319 -8.62 10.92 -9.23
CA MET A 319 -10.03 11.11 -9.61
C MET A 319 -10.64 12.26 -8.82
N VAL A 320 -10.36 13.49 -9.24
CA VAL A 320 -10.78 14.71 -8.55
C VAL A 320 -12.28 15.03 -8.73
N ALA A 321 -12.94 14.48 -9.76
CA ALA A 321 -14.32 14.82 -10.12
C ALA A 321 -15.18 13.57 -10.39
N VAL A 322 -15.28 12.66 -9.40
CA VAL A 322 -16.20 11.52 -9.52
C VAL A 322 -17.56 11.89 -8.99
N VAL A 323 -18.54 11.98 -9.87
CA VAL A 323 -19.97 12.17 -9.54
C VAL A 323 -20.64 10.79 -9.59
N GLU A 324 -21.42 10.45 -8.57
CA GLU A 324 -22.30 9.26 -8.64
C GLU A 324 -23.34 9.45 -9.73
N ARG A 325 -23.45 8.45 -10.62
CA ARG A 325 -24.35 8.51 -11.76
C ARG A 325 -25.20 7.27 -11.85
N HIS A 326 -26.32 7.38 -12.53
CA HIS A 326 -27.27 6.31 -12.74
C HIS A 326 -26.57 5.03 -13.25
N GLY A 327 -26.61 3.97 -12.42
CA GLY A 327 -26.07 2.66 -12.73
C GLY A 327 -24.57 2.46 -12.43
N ILE A 328 -23.81 3.49 -12.07
CA ILE A 328 -22.40 3.36 -11.72
C ILE A 328 -22.20 3.58 -10.23
N ARG A 329 -21.76 2.53 -9.55
CA ARG A 329 -21.42 2.58 -8.13
C ARG A 329 -19.97 3.04 -7.95
N THR A 330 -19.80 4.09 -7.16
CA THR A 330 -18.46 4.53 -6.72
C THR A 330 -18.14 3.97 -5.34
N TYR A 331 -16.84 3.77 -5.07
CA TYR A 331 -16.36 3.30 -3.78
C TYR A 331 -15.47 4.35 -3.13
N SER A 332 -15.44 4.39 -1.79
CA SER A 332 -14.39 5.11 -1.08
C SER A 332 -13.08 4.30 -1.11
N THR A 333 -11.95 4.97 -0.82
CA THR A 333 -10.65 4.30 -0.68
C THR A 333 -10.69 3.19 0.35
N ALA A 334 -11.36 3.41 1.49
CA ALA A 334 -11.52 2.41 2.55
C ALA A 334 -12.36 1.20 2.09
N GLN A 335 -13.45 1.43 1.35
CA GLN A 335 -14.28 0.35 0.82
C GLN A 335 -13.51 -0.52 -0.18
N ILE A 336 -12.73 0.09 -1.07
CA ILE A 336 -11.89 -0.67 -2.00
C ILE A 336 -10.80 -1.42 -1.24
N ALA A 337 -10.08 -0.77 -0.32
CA ALA A 337 -9.05 -1.43 0.47
C ALA A 337 -9.59 -2.67 1.21
N ALA A 338 -10.76 -2.57 1.84
CA ALA A 338 -11.40 -3.72 2.49
C ALA A 338 -11.65 -4.87 1.52
N LYS A 339 -12.16 -4.58 0.32
CA LYS A 339 -12.37 -5.60 -0.73
C LYS A 339 -11.07 -6.22 -1.22
N LEU A 340 -10.00 -5.43 -1.37
CA LEU A 340 -8.67 -5.94 -1.76
C LEU A 340 -8.08 -6.84 -0.68
N LEU A 341 -8.26 -6.49 0.59
CA LEU A 341 -7.79 -7.28 1.72
C LEU A 341 -8.58 -8.61 1.85
N ASP A 342 -9.85 -8.62 1.48
CA ASP A 342 -10.63 -9.86 1.41
C ASP A 342 -10.07 -10.85 0.37
N LEU A 343 -9.39 -10.37 -0.66
CA LEU A 343 -8.68 -11.22 -1.64
C LEU A 343 -7.38 -11.82 -1.08
N CYS A 344 -6.95 -11.40 0.10
CA CYS A 344 -5.71 -11.85 0.75
C CYS A 344 -5.94 -12.81 1.91
N THR A 345 -7.18 -13.23 2.16
CA THR A 345 -7.47 -14.26 3.17
C THR A 345 -6.84 -15.60 2.83
N ALA A 346 -6.68 -16.46 3.81
CA ALA A 346 -6.17 -17.82 3.59
C ALA A 346 -7.01 -18.57 2.54
N GLU A 347 -8.34 -18.45 2.62
CA GLU A 347 -9.28 -19.05 1.67
C GLU A 347 -9.11 -18.49 0.25
N SER A 348 -9.03 -17.17 0.09
CA SER A 348 -8.81 -16.54 -1.21
C SER A 348 -7.47 -16.95 -1.82
N ARG A 349 -6.41 -17.03 -1.02
CA ARG A 349 -5.08 -17.49 -1.49
C ARG A 349 -5.11 -18.95 -1.90
N GLU A 350 -5.84 -19.82 -1.20
CA GLU A 350 -6.03 -21.21 -1.61
C GLU A 350 -6.75 -21.32 -2.94
N GLN A 351 -7.80 -20.51 -3.17
CA GLN A 351 -8.44 -20.41 -4.48
C GLN A 351 -7.47 -19.93 -5.56
N ALA A 352 -6.65 -18.92 -5.24
CA ALA A 352 -5.65 -18.36 -6.15
C ALA A 352 -4.55 -19.36 -6.56
N LEU A 353 -4.31 -20.44 -5.79
CA LEU A 353 -3.43 -21.52 -6.21
C LEU A 353 -3.96 -22.30 -7.42
N LYS A 354 -5.28 -22.34 -7.60
CA LYS A 354 -5.93 -23.07 -8.71
C LYS A 354 -6.02 -22.21 -9.96
N ALA A 355 -6.36 -20.94 -9.78
CA ALA A 355 -6.45 -19.94 -10.86
C ALA A 355 -6.36 -18.52 -10.29
N PRO A 356 -5.84 -17.55 -11.05
CA PRO A 356 -5.88 -16.14 -10.67
C PRO A 356 -7.31 -15.70 -10.31
N LEU A 357 -7.45 -14.94 -9.22
CA LEU A 357 -8.74 -14.37 -8.82
C LEU A 357 -9.05 -13.15 -9.70
N ASP A 358 -9.95 -13.29 -10.64
CA ASP A 358 -10.46 -12.17 -11.45
C ASP A 358 -11.72 -11.62 -10.78
N VAL A 359 -11.67 -10.36 -10.33
CA VAL A 359 -12.72 -9.76 -9.52
C VAL A 359 -13.18 -8.44 -10.12
N ASP A 360 -14.47 -8.31 -10.34
CA ASP A 360 -15.08 -7.08 -10.81
C ASP A 360 -15.40 -6.14 -9.61
N LEU A 361 -14.59 -5.07 -9.51
CA LEU A 361 -14.81 -3.95 -8.60
C LEU A 361 -15.06 -2.65 -9.38
N THR A 362 -15.55 -2.76 -10.62
CA THR A 362 -15.77 -1.60 -11.48
C THR A 362 -16.99 -0.78 -11.08
N GLY A 363 -17.91 -1.37 -10.32
CA GLY A 363 -19.16 -0.69 -9.93
C GLY A 363 -20.14 -0.47 -11.09
N GLY A 364 -19.99 -1.25 -12.18
CA GLY A 364 -20.79 -1.11 -13.39
C GLY A 364 -20.09 -0.41 -14.56
N LEU A 365 -18.84 0.07 -14.34
CA LEU A 365 -17.96 0.47 -15.43
C LEU A 365 -17.42 -0.78 -16.11
N GLY A 366 -18.15 -1.33 -17.07
CA GLY A 366 -17.71 -2.49 -17.84
C GLY A 366 -16.48 -2.19 -18.72
N SER A 367 -16.00 -3.20 -19.43
CA SER A 367 -14.99 -3.08 -20.48
C SER A 367 -15.54 -2.52 -21.80
N GLU A 368 -16.86 -2.39 -21.90
CA GLU A 368 -17.53 -1.82 -23.06
C GLU A 368 -17.31 -0.29 -23.10
N PRO A 369 -17.25 0.30 -24.29
CA PRO A 369 -17.13 1.75 -24.44
C PRO A 369 -18.25 2.47 -23.72
N ILE A 370 -17.88 3.37 -22.81
CA ILE A 370 -18.84 4.22 -22.10
C ILE A 370 -19.05 5.48 -22.93
N ASP A 371 -20.27 5.93 -23.09
CA ASP A 371 -20.55 7.22 -23.71
C ASP A 371 -20.15 8.37 -22.74
N ILE A 372 -18.88 8.75 -22.84
CA ILE A 372 -18.28 9.82 -22.02
C ILE A 372 -18.98 11.18 -22.29
N LYS A 373 -19.49 11.40 -23.52
CA LYS A 373 -20.20 12.65 -23.83
C LYS A 373 -21.52 12.71 -23.10
N ALA A 374 -22.29 11.62 -23.10
CA ALA A 374 -23.52 11.52 -22.32
C ALA A 374 -23.25 11.73 -20.83
N LEU A 375 -22.24 11.05 -20.26
CA LEU A 375 -21.86 11.22 -18.86
C LEU A 375 -21.43 12.66 -18.50
N ARG A 376 -20.70 13.34 -19.39
CA ARG A 376 -20.32 14.74 -19.19
C ARG A 376 -21.51 15.70 -19.30
N ALA A 377 -22.40 15.45 -20.26
CA ALA A 377 -23.60 16.26 -20.44
C ALA A 377 -24.52 16.19 -19.22
N GLU A 378 -24.74 14.99 -18.67
CA GLU A 378 -25.48 14.80 -17.44
C GLU A 378 -24.79 15.51 -16.25
N ALA A 379 -23.42 15.48 -16.17
CA ALA A 379 -22.68 16.16 -15.11
C ALA A 379 -22.85 17.69 -15.14
N MET A 380 -22.93 18.24 -16.33
CA MET A 380 -23.13 19.67 -16.49
C MET A 380 -24.58 20.05 -16.15
N ALA A 381 -25.55 19.24 -16.56
CA ALA A 381 -26.95 19.49 -16.23
C ALA A 381 -27.25 19.40 -14.72
N ASP A 382 -26.59 18.47 -14.00
CA ASP A 382 -26.73 18.35 -12.55
C ASP A 382 -26.04 19.46 -11.77
N ALA A 383 -25.02 20.10 -12.34
CA ALA A 383 -24.32 21.24 -11.73
C ALA A 383 -25.04 22.57 -11.92
N GLU A 384 -26.01 22.65 -12.86
CA GLU A 384 -26.84 23.84 -13.13
C GLU A 384 -28.16 23.83 -12.36
N ASN A 385 -28.52 22.71 -11.71
CA ASN A 385 -29.69 22.58 -10.82
C ASN A 385 -29.27 22.57 -9.35
#